data_d58e6f10e9d9b4aafaa4547bc21c0b08
#
_entry.id   d58e6f10e9d9b4aafaa4547bc21c0b08
#
_cell.length_a   1.000
_cell.length_b   1.000
_cell.length_c   1.000
_cell.angle_alpha   90.00
_cell.angle_beta   90.00
_cell.angle_gamma   90.00
#
_symmetry.space_group_name_H-M   'P 1'
#
loop_
_entity.id
_entity.type
_entity.pdbx_description
1 polymer ?
#
loop_
_entity_poly.entity_id
_entity_poly.type
_entity_poly.pdbx_seq_one_letter_code
_entity_poly.pdbx_strand_id
1 'polypeptide(L)'
;TEQPPAASPAALRRIAVSSNRSTTLLDTEDITYIETDGVGRGCVIHTISGKRYNDSTPLGEYETRLEGEQFYRVHKTSLVHLKYVDSIFPWTGNGFALRVRGEDTVLPISRDRVRELRRRLSI
;
A
#
# COMPACT_ATOMS: atom_id res chain seq x y z
N THR A 1 -28.75 1.65 6.49
CA THR A 1 -28.27 1.48 6.78
C THR A 1 -27.54 1.60 7.60
N GLU A 2 -27.45 1.53 7.99
CA GLU A 2 -26.77 1.61 8.59
C GLU A 2 -25.87 1.07 8.96
N GLN A 3 -25.29 0.93 9.04
CA GLN A 3 -24.36 0.47 9.32
C GLN A 3 -24.09 0.03 10.46
N PRO A 4 -23.88 -0.67 10.60
CA PRO A 4 -23.61 -1.22 11.65
C PRO A 4 -22.44 -1.05 12.01
N PRO A 5 -22.31 -0.61 12.43
CA PRO A 5 -21.33 -0.27 12.68
C PRO A 5 -20.41 -1.01 13.18
N ALA A 6 -20.38 -1.08 13.78
CA ALA A 6 -19.52 -1.64 14.39
C ALA A 6 -19.15 -2.87 14.02
N ALA A 7 -19.90 -3.32 13.54
CA ALA A 7 -19.72 -4.49 13.12
C ALA A 7 -18.41 -4.60 12.60
N SER A 8 -17.68 -5.05 12.42
CA SER A 8 -16.51 -5.27 11.73
C SER A 8 -16.15 -4.21 10.83
N PRO A 9 -15.96 -3.10 11.32
CA PRO A 9 -15.66 -2.01 10.46
C PRO A 9 -14.50 -2.34 9.55
N ALA A 10 -13.49 -2.98 10.02
CA ALA A 10 -12.35 -3.23 9.18
C ALA A 10 -12.70 -4.09 7.99
N ALA A 11 -13.65 -4.97 8.13
CA ALA A 11 -14.00 -5.86 7.05
C ALA A 11 -14.68 -5.16 5.90
N LEU A 12 -15.19 -3.96 6.15
CA LEU A 12 -15.91 -3.23 5.12
C LEU A 12 -15.18 -1.97 4.68
N ARG A 13 -13.91 -1.88 5.00
CA ARG A 13 -13.18 -0.67 4.66
C ARG A 13 -12.90 -0.61 3.17
N ARG A 14 -13.30 0.45 2.57
CA ARG A 14 -13.03 0.68 1.16
C ARG A 14 -12.57 2.11 0.98
N ILE A 15 -11.80 2.34 -0.06
CA ILE A 15 -11.39 3.68 -0.43
C ILE A 15 -11.81 3.94 -1.86
N ALA A 16 -12.01 5.20 -2.18
CA ALA A 16 -12.39 5.62 -3.51
C ALA A 16 -11.14 5.94 -4.30
N VAL A 17 -11.05 5.39 -5.49
CA VAL A 17 -9.94 5.63 -6.41
C VAL A 17 -10.53 6.19 -7.68
N SER A 18 -10.05 7.35 -8.11
CA SER A 18 -10.54 7.98 -9.33
C SER A 18 -9.57 7.68 -10.46
N SER A 19 -10.07 7.01 -11.49
CA SER A 19 -9.23 6.63 -12.63
C SER A 19 -10.09 6.69 -13.87
N ASN A 20 -9.59 7.35 -14.92
CA ASN A 20 -10.30 7.41 -16.19
C ASN A 20 -11.73 7.90 -16.04
N ARG A 21 -11.93 8.94 -15.23
CA ARG A 21 -13.25 9.53 -15.02
C ARG A 21 -14.20 8.65 -14.25
N SER A 22 -13.74 7.51 -13.81
CA SER A 22 -14.55 6.63 -12.99
C SER A 22 -14.06 6.63 -11.58
N THR A 23 -14.96 6.49 -10.64
CA THR A 23 -14.60 6.31 -9.25
C THR A 23 -14.86 4.85 -8.89
N THR A 24 -13.83 4.16 -8.46
CA THR A 24 -13.93 2.76 -8.09
C THR A 24 -13.72 2.64 -6.60
N LEU A 25 -14.56 1.87 -5.95
CA LEU A 25 -14.40 1.60 -4.53
C LEU A 25 -13.64 0.29 -4.37
N LEU A 26 -12.50 0.36 -3.71
CA LEU A 26 -11.66 -0.80 -3.51
C LEU A 26 -11.63 -1.18 -2.05
N ASP A 27 -11.73 -2.48 -1.77
CA ASP A 27 -11.54 -2.94 -0.41
C ASP A 27 -10.08 -2.79 -0.05
N THR A 28 -9.80 -2.26 1.12
CA THR A 28 -8.42 -2.09 1.54
C THR A 28 -7.70 -3.43 1.63
N GLU A 29 -8.45 -4.51 1.87
CA GLU A 29 -7.85 -5.84 1.93
C GLU A 29 -7.37 -6.32 0.57
N ASP A 30 -7.85 -5.73 -0.50
CA ASP A 30 -7.43 -6.14 -1.82
C ASP A 30 -6.25 -5.36 -2.37
N ILE A 31 -5.83 -4.31 -1.68
CA ILE A 31 -4.74 -3.47 -2.15
C ILE A 31 -3.43 -4.03 -1.61
N THR A 32 -2.51 -4.35 -2.51
CA THR A 32 -1.22 -4.88 -2.12
C THR A 32 -0.23 -3.78 -1.83
N TYR A 33 -0.15 -2.79 -2.70
CA TYR A 33 0.71 -1.64 -2.44
C TYR A 33 0.33 -0.50 -3.37
N ILE A 34 0.76 0.69 -3.01
CA ILE A 34 0.53 1.90 -3.79
C ILE A 34 1.89 2.57 -3.97
N GLU A 35 2.19 2.98 -5.20
CA GLU A 35 3.45 3.62 -5.48
C GLU A 35 3.21 4.90 -6.25
N THR A 36 4.17 5.82 -6.20
CA THR A 36 4.06 7.03 -7.01
C THR A 36 4.20 6.64 -8.47
N ASP A 37 3.56 7.41 -9.34
CA ASP A 37 3.58 7.07 -10.76
C ASP A 37 4.87 7.48 -11.46
N GLY A 38 5.73 8.19 -10.77
CA GLY A 38 7.04 8.49 -11.32
C GLY A 38 7.09 9.69 -12.24
N VAL A 39 5.97 10.21 -12.66
CA VAL A 39 5.98 11.34 -13.59
C VAL A 39 5.22 12.54 -13.06
N GLY A 40 4.40 12.39 -12.07
CA GLY A 40 3.64 13.50 -11.55
C GLY A 40 3.44 13.32 -10.07
N ARG A 41 2.29 13.75 -9.60
CA ARG A 41 1.98 13.61 -8.19
C ARG A 41 1.07 12.44 -7.90
N GLY A 42 0.68 11.74 -8.94
CA GLY A 42 -0.29 10.66 -8.77
C GLY A 42 0.33 9.37 -8.31
N CYS A 43 -0.52 8.38 -8.20
CA CYS A 43 -0.15 7.08 -7.70
C CYS A 43 -0.70 5.98 -8.57
N VAL A 44 -0.10 4.80 -8.45
CA VAL A 44 -0.60 3.58 -9.05
C VAL A 44 -0.98 2.66 -7.90
N ILE A 45 -2.22 2.24 -7.86
CA ILE A 45 -2.74 1.35 -6.82
C ILE A 45 -2.75 -0.06 -7.40
N HIS A 46 -2.03 -0.96 -6.74
CA HIS A 46 -1.93 -2.34 -7.16
C HIS A 46 -2.81 -3.22 -6.29
N THR A 47 -3.52 -4.15 -6.91
CA THR A 47 -4.43 -5.03 -6.19
C THR A 47 -4.01 -6.48 -6.33
N ILE A 48 -4.52 -7.32 -5.43
CA ILE A 48 -4.16 -8.73 -5.42
C ILE A 48 -4.68 -9.44 -6.66
N SER A 49 -5.71 -8.90 -7.30
CA SER A 49 -6.22 -9.49 -8.53
C SER A 49 -5.37 -9.18 -9.75
N GLY A 50 -4.38 -8.32 -9.58
CA GLY A 50 -3.52 -7.93 -10.68
C GLY A 50 -3.95 -6.66 -11.37
N LYS A 51 -5.09 -6.12 -11.04
CA LYS A 51 -5.53 -4.86 -11.61
C LYS A 51 -4.78 -3.69 -11.00
N ARG A 52 -4.55 -2.68 -11.80
CA ARG A 52 -3.87 -1.47 -11.36
C ARG A 52 -4.73 -0.28 -11.70
N TYR A 53 -4.68 0.71 -10.84
CA TYR A 53 -5.46 1.94 -11.02
C TYR A 53 -4.54 3.13 -10.90
N ASN A 54 -4.68 4.08 -11.81
CA ASN A 54 -3.92 5.33 -11.75
C ASN A 54 -4.82 6.40 -11.16
N ASP A 55 -4.29 7.13 -10.20
CA ASP A 55 -5.06 8.18 -9.55
C ASP A 55 -4.13 9.37 -9.37
N SER A 56 -4.66 10.56 -9.53
CA SER A 56 -3.85 11.76 -9.37
C SER A 56 -3.65 12.17 -7.92
N THR A 57 -4.21 11.43 -6.99
CA THR A 57 -4.05 11.72 -5.57
C THR A 57 -2.62 11.44 -5.12
N PRO A 58 -2.01 12.31 -4.32
CA PRO A 58 -0.66 12.07 -3.84
C PRO A 58 -0.58 10.91 -2.88
N LEU A 59 0.59 10.26 -2.83
CA LEU A 59 0.78 9.11 -1.98
C LEU A 59 0.56 9.44 -0.50
N GLY A 60 0.95 10.63 -0.07
CA GLY A 60 0.74 11.02 1.32
C GLY A 60 -0.71 11.05 1.72
N GLU A 61 -1.59 11.36 0.78
CA GLU A 61 -3.00 11.36 1.10
C GLU A 61 -3.52 9.93 1.28
N TYR A 62 -3.03 9.00 0.49
CA TYR A 62 -3.39 7.60 0.67
C TYR A 62 -2.86 7.08 1.99
N GLU A 63 -1.67 7.53 2.38
CA GLU A 63 -1.12 7.15 3.67
C GLU A 63 -2.07 7.55 4.79
N THR A 64 -2.60 8.75 4.71
CA THR A 64 -3.55 9.24 5.71
C THR A 64 -4.86 8.47 5.67
N ARG A 65 -5.39 8.24 4.48
CA ARG A 65 -6.67 7.53 4.36
C ARG A 65 -6.58 6.10 4.85
N LEU A 66 -5.41 5.49 4.75
CA LEU A 66 -5.24 4.10 5.10
C LEU A 66 -4.64 3.89 6.49
N GLU A 67 -4.64 4.96 7.28
CA GLU A 67 -4.18 4.83 8.66
C GLU A 67 -5.04 3.80 9.38
N GLY A 68 -4.40 2.92 10.12
CA GLY A 68 -5.13 1.90 10.84
C GLY A 68 -5.45 0.67 10.03
N GLU A 69 -5.12 0.66 8.74
CA GLU A 69 -5.43 -0.46 7.86
C GLU A 69 -4.21 -1.35 7.61
N GLN A 70 -3.19 -1.22 8.43
CA GLN A 70 -1.98 -2.04 8.32
C GLN A 70 -1.17 -1.73 7.07
N PHE A 71 -1.19 -0.51 6.63
CA PHE A 71 -0.29 -0.05 5.59
C PHE A 71 0.87 0.68 6.22
N TYR A 72 2.04 0.56 5.59
CA TYR A 72 3.22 1.25 6.07
C TYR A 72 3.99 1.82 4.91
N ARG A 73 4.43 3.05 5.05
CA ARG A 73 5.20 3.73 4.01
C ARG A 73 6.64 3.29 4.11
N VAL A 74 7.03 2.34 3.28
CA VAL A 74 8.38 1.75 3.37
C VAL A 74 9.42 2.61 2.67
N HIS A 75 8.97 3.50 1.79
CA HIS A 75 9.86 4.36 1.03
C HIS A 75 9.04 5.59 0.66
N LYS A 76 9.73 6.69 0.34
CA LYS A 76 8.99 7.89 -0.04
C LYS A 76 8.09 7.65 -1.26
N THR A 77 8.35 6.61 -2.01
CA THR A 77 7.58 6.30 -3.21
C THR A 77 6.66 5.10 -3.07
N SER A 78 6.61 4.46 -1.91
CA SER A 78 5.87 3.21 -1.81
C SER A 78 5.18 3.05 -0.46
N LEU A 79 3.90 2.67 -0.52
CA LEU A 79 3.06 2.40 0.65
C LEU A 79 2.59 0.95 0.50
N VAL A 80 2.91 0.09 1.44
CA VAL A 80 2.70 -1.33 1.31
C VAL A 80 1.71 -1.84 2.36
N HIS A 81 0.83 -2.74 1.95
CA HIS A 81 -0.05 -3.42 2.88
C HIS A 81 0.75 -4.54 3.55
N LEU A 82 0.90 -4.47 4.85
CA LEU A 82 1.78 -5.40 5.57
C LEU A 82 1.36 -6.84 5.40
N LYS A 83 0.08 -7.08 5.21
CA LYS A 83 -0.43 -8.42 4.99
C LYS A 83 0.21 -9.12 3.78
N TYR A 84 0.61 -8.34 2.80
CA TYR A 84 1.11 -8.89 1.54
C TYR A 84 2.62 -8.81 1.41
N VAL A 85 3.34 -8.45 2.46
CA VAL A 85 4.79 -8.49 2.41
C VAL A 85 5.21 -9.95 2.45
N ASP A 86 5.90 -10.38 1.41
CA ASP A 86 6.31 -11.77 1.28
C ASP A 86 7.69 -12.01 1.86
N SER A 87 8.61 -11.11 1.62
CA SER A 87 9.97 -11.28 2.14
C SER A 87 10.66 -9.93 2.19
N ILE A 88 11.64 -9.84 3.08
CA ILE A 88 12.52 -8.69 3.19
C ILE A 88 13.94 -9.25 3.04
N PHE A 89 14.75 -8.60 2.22
CA PHE A 89 16.07 -9.14 1.91
C PHE A 89 17.05 -7.99 1.67
N PRO A 90 18.35 -8.27 1.79
CA PRO A 90 19.35 -7.24 1.49
C PRO A 90 19.27 -6.81 0.04
N TRP A 91 19.49 -5.53 -0.20
CA TRP A 91 19.44 -4.96 -1.53
C TRP A 91 20.74 -4.21 -1.78
N THR A 92 20.81 -3.45 -2.84
CA THR A 92 22.05 -2.79 -3.22
C THR A 92 22.61 -1.96 -2.07
N GLY A 93 23.93 -1.93 -1.99
CA GLY A 93 24.59 -1.21 -0.93
C GLY A 93 24.26 -1.83 0.41
N ASN A 94 24.00 -1.01 1.39
CA ASN A 94 23.60 -1.49 2.71
C ASN A 94 22.10 -1.42 2.90
N GLY A 95 21.37 -1.40 1.79
CA GLY A 95 19.93 -1.25 1.87
C GLY A 95 19.20 -2.56 1.96
N PHE A 96 17.89 -2.45 2.08
CA PHE A 96 16.99 -3.58 2.10
C PHE A 96 15.85 -3.34 1.13
N ALA A 97 15.21 -4.41 0.72
CA ALA A 97 14.06 -4.33 -0.15
C ALA A 97 13.08 -5.40 0.26
N LEU A 98 11.87 -5.32 -0.26
CA LEU A 98 10.88 -6.33 0.03
C LEU A 98 10.21 -6.78 -1.26
N ARG A 99 9.60 -7.94 -1.19
CA ARG A 99 8.81 -8.48 -2.28
C ARG A 99 7.37 -8.59 -1.81
N VAL A 100 6.45 -8.24 -2.70
CA VAL A 100 5.03 -8.27 -2.40
C VAL A 100 4.46 -9.57 -2.96
N ARG A 101 3.59 -10.20 -2.20
CA ARG A 101 2.97 -11.44 -2.61
C ARG A 101 2.20 -11.25 -3.91
N GLY A 102 2.41 -12.17 -4.85
CA GLY A 102 1.71 -12.09 -6.12
C GLY A 102 2.32 -11.15 -7.12
N GLU A 103 3.41 -10.51 -6.77
CA GLU A 103 4.08 -9.58 -7.67
C GLU A 103 5.55 -9.96 -7.78
N ASP A 104 6.10 -9.70 -8.94
CA ASP A 104 7.54 -9.87 -9.11
C ASP A 104 8.30 -8.61 -8.77
N THR A 105 7.58 -7.58 -8.41
CA THR A 105 8.17 -6.27 -8.16
C THR A 105 8.91 -6.26 -6.84
N VAL A 106 10.08 -5.65 -6.84
CA VAL A 106 10.88 -5.44 -5.64
C VAL A 106 10.77 -3.98 -5.26
N LEU A 107 10.43 -3.71 -4.02
CA LEU A 107 10.28 -2.35 -3.54
C LEU A 107 11.39 -2.03 -2.55
N PRO A 108 12.10 -0.91 -2.74
CA PRO A 108 13.15 -0.55 -1.80
C PRO A 108 12.56 -0.09 -0.48
N ILE A 109 13.31 -0.28 0.60
CA ILE A 109 12.91 0.17 1.91
C ILE A 109 13.90 1.24 2.35
N SER A 110 13.40 2.40 2.78
CA SER A 110 14.27 3.44 3.29
C SER A 110 14.98 2.94 4.55
N ARG A 111 16.26 3.28 4.67
CA ARG A 111 17.06 2.78 5.79
C ARG A 111 16.45 3.09 7.13
N ASP A 112 15.92 4.29 7.27
CA ASP A 112 15.36 4.70 8.55
C ASP A 112 14.02 4.05 8.82
N ARG A 113 13.47 3.29 7.89
CA ARG A 113 12.18 2.65 8.07
C ARG A 113 12.27 1.14 8.24
N VAL A 114 13.44 0.57 8.05
CA VAL A 114 13.59 -0.88 8.14
C VAL A 114 13.25 -1.39 9.54
N ARG A 115 13.72 -0.69 10.56
CA ARG A 115 13.50 -1.13 11.93
C ARG A 115 12.02 -1.12 12.29
N GLU A 116 11.33 -0.04 11.95
CA GLU A 116 9.91 0.04 12.25
C GLU A 116 9.11 -0.99 11.45
N LEU A 117 9.50 -1.22 10.19
CA LEU A 117 8.83 -2.22 9.39
C LEU A 117 8.94 -3.59 10.02
N ARG A 118 10.15 -3.95 10.45
CA ARG A 118 10.34 -5.25 11.08
C ARG A 118 9.53 -5.36 12.36
N ARG A 119 9.47 -4.28 13.13
CA ARG A 119 8.69 -4.30 14.35
C ARG A 119 7.22 -4.55 14.05
N ARG A 120 6.70 -3.89 13.02
CA ARG A 120 5.30 -4.06 12.65
C ARG A 120 5.00 -5.46 12.13
N LEU A 121 5.99 -6.11 11.56
CA LEU A 121 5.84 -7.48 11.08
C LEU A 121 6.21 -8.51 12.14
N SER A 122 6.62 -8.07 13.32
CA SER A 122 6.99 -8.94 14.44
C SER A 122 8.17 -9.84 14.12
N ILE A 123 9.16 -9.29 13.44
CA ILE A 123 10.34 -10.08 13.11
C ILE A 123 11.65 -9.42 13.53
#